data_58f84bdc498130fd41503fdbc6d4138c
#
_entry.id   58f84bdc498130fd41503fdbc6d4138c
#
_cell.length_a   1.000
_cell.length_b   1.000
_cell.length_c   1.000
_cell.angle_alpha   90.00
_cell.angle_beta   90.00
_cell.angle_gamma   90.00
#
_symmetry.space_group_name_H-M   'P 1'
#
loop_
_entity.id
_entity.type
_entity.pdbx_description
1 polymer ?
#
loop_
_entity_poly.entity_id
_entity_poly.type
_entity_poly.pdbx_seq_one_letter_code
_entity_poly.pdbx_strand_id
1 'polypeptide(L)'
;APGFEPASSATAPSSATAPSSATAPSSVDARRRAAQQARAIADLPPVLDSLFDEVLESWLALQLPPSQATPEMLGRLGTLAYRYTSRVSLEADAVLLEVQGSVRLFGGLQALCTQLLERCRAAGLEPRWALAPTPLAALVLARAGRNIMVRARDRLMGELAPLPVESLAWSAETLARLDSLGVRTLGALLRLPRAGFAKRFGKEALLALDRLSGATAEPRRGFLPREHFHVRSEPTFELISQAAIL
;
A
#
# COMPACT_ATOMS: atom_id res chain seq x y z
N ALA A 1 6.31 80.21 0.72
CA ALA A 1 7.50 79.87 -0.05
C ALA A 1 8.68 79.73 0.87
N PRO A 2 9.70 78.91 0.55
CA PRO A 2 9.81 77.80 -0.33
C PRO A 2 10.49 76.60 0.34
N GLY A 3 10.71 75.53 -0.43
CA GLY A 3 11.73 74.53 -0.21
C GLY A 3 11.13 73.11 -0.41
N PHE A 4 11.00 72.71 -1.51
CA PHE A 4 11.57 71.80 -2.48
C PHE A 4 12.83 71.08 -1.94
N GLU A 5 12.79 69.76 -1.85
CA GLU A 5 13.58 68.86 -2.64
C GLU A 5 13.36 67.38 -2.30
N PRO A 6 13.61 66.50 -3.28
CA PRO A 6 13.25 65.09 -3.27
C PRO A 6 14.47 64.19 -3.01
N ALA A 7 14.28 63.01 -2.62
CA ALA A 7 15.17 61.89 -2.92
C ALA A 7 14.48 60.60 -2.48
N SER A 8 14.14 59.81 -3.44
CA SER A 8 14.96 58.73 -4.03
C SER A 8 15.24 57.60 -3.07
N SER A 9 14.64 56.54 -3.30
CA SER A 9 15.17 55.28 -3.76
C SER A 9 14.21 54.13 -3.43
N ALA A 10 13.56 53.68 -4.42
CA ALA A 10 12.84 52.42 -4.42
C ALA A 10 13.86 51.29 -4.33
N THR A 11 13.82 50.54 -3.23
CA THR A 11 14.50 49.24 -3.16
C THR A 11 13.45 48.17 -3.43
N ALA A 12 13.59 47.53 -4.57
CA ALA A 12 12.79 46.39 -4.98
C ALA A 12 13.05 45.20 -4.02
N PRO A 13 12.02 44.45 -3.62
CA PRO A 13 12.25 43.17 -2.92
C PRO A 13 12.70 42.14 -3.92
N SER A 14 13.86 41.57 -3.62
CA SER A 14 14.52 40.47 -4.27
C SER A 14 13.67 39.22 -4.27
N SER A 15 13.55 38.65 -5.48
CA SER A 15 13.43 37.24 -5.82
C SER A 15 12.75 36.28 -4.82
N ALA A 16 11.51 35.95 -5.11
CA ALA A 16 10.86 34.73 -4.68
C ALA A 16 11.64 33.53 -5.23
N THR A 17 12.26 32.76 -4.34
CA THR A 17 12.88 31.46 -4.64
C THR A 17 11.76 30.48 -4.98
N ALA A 18 11.70 30.04 -6.22
CA ALA A 18 10.83 28.96 -6.67
C ALA A 18 11.13 27.66 -5.89
N PRO A 19 10.12 26.86 -5.52
CA PRO A 19 10.38 25.58 -4.92
C PRO A 19 11.09 24.67 -5.91
N SER A 20 12.22 24.12 -5.46
CA SER A 20 13.04 23.14 -6.16
C SER A 20 12.18 22.02 -6.73
N SER A 21 12.26 21.81 -8.03
CA SER A 21 11.69 20.69 -8.76
C SER A 21 12.11 19.38 -8.11
N ALA A 22 11.14 18.62 -7.63
CA ALA A 22 11.36 17.23 -7.20
C ALA A 22 11.87 16.44 -8.39
N THR A 23 13.16 16.15 -8.40
CA THR A 23 13.84 15.34 -9.41
C THR A 23 13.22 13.94 -9.39
N ALA A 24 12.65 13.50 -10.50
CA ALA A 24 12.19 12.14 -10.68
C ALA A 24 13.32 11.16 -10.33
N PRO A 25 13.04 10.07 -9.60
CA PRO A 25 14.07 9.12 -9.20
C PRO A 25 14.79 8.58 -10.44
N SER A 26 16.12 8.60 -10.41
CA SER A 26 16.93 8.16 -11.53
C SER A 26 16.68 6.67 -11.83
N SER A 27 16.87 6.23 -13.07
CA SER A 27 16.74 4.83 -13.46
C SER A 27 17.63 3.90 -12.62
N VAL A 28 18.69 4.43 -12.04
CA VAL A 28 19.62 3.74 -11.12
C VAL A 28 18.94 3.48 -9.77
N ASP A 29 18.19 4.46 -9.24
CA ASP A 29 17.47 4.30 -7.98
C ASP A 29 16.32 3.31 -8.10
N ALA A 30 15.62 3.29 -9.23
CA ALA A 30 14.59 2.30 -9.53
C ALA A 30 15.20 0.88 -9.59
N ARG A 31 16.33 0.70 -10.25
CA ARG A 31 17.05 -0.59 -10.29
C ARG A 31 17.57 -1.02 -8.93
N ARG A 32 18.05 -0.08 -8.12
CA ARG A 32 18.53 -0.35 -6.76
C ARG A 32 17.38 -0.80 -5.84
N ARG A 33 16.22 -0.16 -5.93
CA ARG A 33 15.01 -0.56 -5.20
C ARG A 33 14.50 -1.93 -5.65
N ALA A 34 14.47 -2.19 -6.96
CA ALA A 34 14.09 -3.48 -7.49
C ALA A 34 15.03 -4.61 -7.02
N ALA A 35 16.34 -4.36 -7.00
CA ALA A 35 17.32 -5.31 -6.48
C ALA A 35 17.16 -5.53 -4.97
N GLN A 36 16.83 -4.49 -4.21
CA GLN A 36 16.57 -4.57 -2.78
C GLN A 36 15.29 -5.35 -2.49
N GLN A 37 14.23 -5.16 -3.28
CA GLN A 37 13.00 -5.94 -3.20
C GLN A 37 13.22 -7.41 -3.57
N ALA A 38 13.99 -7.68 -4.63
CA ALA A 38 14.33 -9.04 -5.01
C ALA A 38 15.15 -9.77 -3.94
N ARG A 39 16.11 -9.07 -3.30
CA ARG A 39 16.87 -9.59 -2.17
C ARG A 39 15.97 -9.84 -0.95
N ALA A 40 15.09 -8.91 -0.59
CA ALA A 40 14.16 -9.08 0.53
C ALA A 40 13.24 -10.30 0.36
N ILE A 41 12.94 -10.70 -0.88
CA ILE A 41 12.18 -11.92 -1.18
C ILE A 41 13.08 -13.17 -1.17
N ALA A 42 14.31 -13.05 -1.69
CA ALA A 42 15.26 -14.16 -1.78
C ALA A 42 15.85 -14.56 -0.41
N ASP A 43 16.04 -13.58 0.48
CA ASP A 43 16.57 -13.76 1.83
C ASP A 43 15.50 -14.24 2.84
N LEU A 44 14.25 -14.46 2.41
CA LEU A 44 13.24 -15.09 3.26
C LEU A 44 13.64 -16.56 3.48
N PRO A 45 13.79 -16.99 4.75
CA PRO A 45 14.12 -18.37 5.04
C PRO A 45 13.06 -19.28 4.40
N PRO A 46 13.45 -20.46 3.85
CA PRO A 46 12.49 -21.44 3.40
C PRO A 46 11.64 -21.83 4.61
N VAL A 47 10.42 -21.34 4.63
CA VAL A 47 9.49 -21.62 5.71
C VAL A 47 9.12 -23.09 5.56
N LEU A 48 9.37 -23.88 6.61
CA LEU A 48 8.80 -25.19 6.79
C LEU A 48 7.27 -25.04 6.73
N ASP A 49 6.69 -25.20 5.57
CA ASP A 49 5.27 -25.01 5.25
C ASP A 49 4.36 -26.07 5.91
N SER A 50 4.88 -26.93 6.80
CA SER A 50 4.21 -28.19 7.07
C SER A 50 3.79 -28.48 8.50
N LEU A 51 3.98 -27.61 9.49
CA LEU A 51 3.74 -28.07 10.87
C LEU A 51 2.70 -27.32 11.70
N PHE A 52 2.20 -26.16 11.31
CA PHE A 52 1.12 -25.47 12.05
C PHE A 52 0.23 -24.67 11.10
N ASP A 53 -0.68 -25.39 10.44
CA ASP A 53 -1.78 -24.81 9.67
C ASP A 53 -2.95 -24.43 10.62
N GLU A 54 -2.70 -23.58 11.58
CA GLU A 54 -3.79 -22.69 12.00
C GLU A 54 -4.08 -21.80 10.80
N VAL A 55 -5.32 -21.85 10.31
CA VAL A 55 -5.79 -21.10 9.14
C VAL A 55 -5.80 -19.60 9.48
N LEU A 56 -4.61 -19.03 9.61
CA LEU A 56 -4.45 -17.60 9.74
C LEU A 56 -4.57 -16.99 8.35
N GLU A 57 -5.52 -16.09 8.19
CA GLU A 57 -5.61 -15.26 6.99
C GLU A 57 -4.24 -14.62 6.72
N SER A 58 -3.86 -14.58 5.45
CA SER A 58 -2.60 -13.98 5.00
C SER A 58 -2.92 -12.85 4.03
N TRP A 59 -2.79 -11.63 4.51
CA TRP A 59 -3.09 -10.43 3.73
C TRP A 59 -1.81 -9.83 3.16
N LEU A 60 -1.78 -9.68 1.85
CA LEU A 60 -0.72 -8.96 1.14
C LEU A 60 -1.23 -7.57 0.77
N ALA A 61 -0.50 -6.55 1.18
CA ALA A 61 -0.72 -5.16 0.78
C ALA A 61 0.25 -4.75 -0.33
N LEU A 62 -0.26 -4.09 -1.35
CA LEU A 62 0.49 -3.48 -2.44
C LEU A 62 0.20 -1.97 -2.44
N GLN A 63 1.07 -1.18 -1.84
CA GLN A 63 0.90 0.27 -1.70
C GLN A 63 1.60 1.00 -2.84
N LEU A 64 0.87 1.84 -3.54
CA LEU A 64 1.43 2.70 -4.58
C LEU A 64 1.97 4.02 -3.97
N PRO A 65 3.06 4.56 -4.52
CA PRO A 65 3.52 5.90 -4.13
C PRO A 65 2.45 6.95 -4.48
N PRO A 66 2.37 8.08 -3.77
CA PRO A 66 1.33 9.10 -3.99
C PRO A 66 1.21 9.57 -5.45
N SER A 67 2.32 9.59 -6.19
CA SER A 67 2.35 9.95 -7.61
C SER A 67 1.67 8.93 -8.54
N GLN A 68 1.48 7.70 -8.07
CA GLN A 68 0.86 6.60 -8.84
C GLN A 68 -0.48 6.15 -8.23
N ALA A 69 -0.85 6.61 -7.04
CA ALA A 69 -2.07 6.20 -6.34
C ALA A 69 -3.33 6.86 -6.91
N THR A 70 -3.54 6.76 -8.21
CA THR A 70 -4.78 7.21 -8.86
C THR A 70 -5.81 6.10 -8.88
N PRO A 71 -7.12 6.41 -8.91
CA PRO A 71 -8.18 5.40 -9.01
C PRO A 71 -7.99 4.44 -10.19
N GLU A 72 -7.48 4.95 -11.33
CA GLU A 72 -7.18 4.15 -12.51
C GLU A 72 -6.05 3.16 -12.25
N MET A 73 -4.94 3.62 -11.68
CA MET A 73 -3.78 2.77 -11.40
C MET A 73 -4.09 1.74 -10.31
N LEU A 74 -4.86 2.12 -9.28
CA LEU A 74 -5.36 1.18 -8.27
C LEU A 74 -6.30 0.14 -8.89
N GLY A 75 -7.19 0.54 -9.81
CA GLY A 75 -8.05 -0.38 -10.56
C GLY A 75 -7.25 -1.37 -11.43
N ARG A 76 -6.21 -0.89 -12.12
CA ARG A 76 -5.28 -1.73 -12.89
C ARG A 76 -4.54 -2.73 -11.99
N LEU A 77 -4.00 -2.25 -10.87
CA LEU A 77 -3.33 -3.09 -9.87
C LEU A 77 -4.30 -4.11 -9.27
N GLY A 78 -5.53 -3.70 -8.95
CA GLY A 78 -6.60 -4.58 -8.47
C GLY A 78 -6.96 -5.68 -9.48
N THR A 79 -7.08 -5.34 -10.76
CA THR A 79 -7.33 -6.29 -11.84
C THR A 79 -6.19 -7.30 -12.01
N LEU A 80 -4.94 -6.83 -11.86
CA LEU A 80 -3.77 -7.70 -11.88
C LEU A 80 -3.77 -8.64 -10.65
N ALA A 81 -4.06 -8.10 -9.47
CA ALA A 81 -4.15 -8.84 -8.22
C ALA A 81 -5.26 -9.90 -8.24
N TYR A 82 -6.37 -9.62 -8.90
CA TYR A 82 -7.52 -10.53 -9.01
C TYR A 82 -7.19 -11.86 -9.71
N ARG A 83 -6.09 -11.92 -10.46
CA ARG A 83 -5.58 -13.17 -11.06
C ARG A 83 -5.00 -14.15 -10.04
N TYR A 84 -4.67 -13.67 -8.84
CA TYR A 84 -4.06 -14.45 -7.77
C TYR A 84 -5.06 -14.86 -6.69
N THR A 85 -6.08 -14.06 -6.47
CA THR A 85 -7.16 -14.34 -5.52
C THR A 85 -8.40 -13.53 -5.87
N SER A 86 -9.57 -14.07 -5.58
CA SER A 86 -10.84 -13.33 -5.69
C SER A 86 -11.10 -12.37 -4.51
N ARG A 87 -10.33 -12.51 -3.42
CA ARG A 87 -10.46 -11.68 -2.22
C ARG A 87 -9.52 -10.47 -2.30
N VAL A 88 -9.88 -9.52 -3.15
CA VAL A 88 -9.15 -8.26 -3.36
C VAL A 88 -9.97 -7.09 -2.85
N SER A 89 -9.33 -6.13 -2.21
CA SER A 89 -9.93 -4.87 -1.76
C SER A 89 -9.08 -3.68 -2.21
N LEU A 90 -9.73 -2.60 -2.64
CA LEU A 90 -9.06 -1.35 -2.97
C LEU A 90 -9.11 -0.40 -1.78
N GLU A 91 -7.96 0.17 -1.47
CA GLU A 91 -7.78 1.26 -0.51
C GLU A 91 -7.43 2.57 -1.25
N ALA A 92 -7.38 3.67 -0.53
CA ALA A 92 -7.09 4.97 -1.13
C ALA A 92 -5.70 5.03 -1.81
N ASP A 93 -4.73 4.27 -1.34
CA ASP A 93 -3.35 4.27 -1.81
C ASP A 93 -2.78 2.87 -2.05
N ALA A 94 -3.60 1.82 -1.91
CA ALA A 94 -3.13 0.45 -1.93
C ALA A 94 -4.19 -0.54 -2.44
N VAL A 95 -3.73 -1.74 -2.76
CA VAL A 95 -4.55 -2.92 -3.01
C VAL A 95 -4.22 -3.97 -1.96
N LEU A 96 -5.24 -4.54 -1.34
CA LEU A 96 -5.13 -5.64 -0.38
C LEU A 96 -5.61 -6.93 -1.00
N LEU A 97 -4.86 -8.01 -0.78
CA LEU A 97 -5.18 -9.36 -1.24
C LEU A 97 -5.17 -10.32 -0.05
N GLU A 98 -6.21 -11.12 0.10
CA GLU A 98 -6.12 -12.29 0.96
C GLU A 98 -5.61 -13.46 0.11
N VAL A 99 -4.44 -14.00 0.46
CA VAL A 99 -3.71 -14.94 -0.40
C VAL A 99 -3.62 -16.36 0.14
N GLN A 100 -4.02 -16.62 1.39
CA GLN A 100 -3.87 -17.94 2.03
C GLN A 100 -4.51 -19.07 1.20
N GLY A 101 -5.73 -18.84 0.71
CA GLY A 101 -6.43 -19.83 -0.12
C GLY A 101 -5.77 -20.12 -1.46
N SER A 102 -4.90 -19.25 -1.93
CA SER A 102 -4.25 -19.34 -3.24
C SER A 102 -2.82 -19.87 -3.19
N VAL A 103 -2.21 -19.92 -2.02
CA VAL A 103 -0.77 -20.27 -1.83
C VAL A 103 -0.39 -21.54 -2.56
N ARG A 104 -1.21 -22.61 -2.45
CA ARG A 104 -0.94 -23.90 -3.07
C ARG A 104 -0.97 -23.87 -4.60
N LEU A 105 -1.82 -23.01 -5.19
CA LEU A 105 -1.95 -22.87 -6.65
C LEU A 105 -0.71 -22.27 -7.30
N PHE A 106 0.04 -21.47 -6.55
CA PHE A 106 1.21 -20.74 -7.06
C PHE A 106 2.55 -21.32 -6.60
N GLY A 107 2.55 -22.53 -5.98
CA GLY A 107 3.79 -23.17 -5.53
C GLY A 107 4.39 -22.58 -4.26
N GLY A 108 3.55 -21.99 -3.39
CA GLY A 108 3.96 -21.42 -2.12
C GLY A 108 3.80 -19.90 -2.08
N LEU A 109 3.81 -19.38 -0.87
CA LEU A 109 3.59 -17.94 -0.62
C LEU A 109 4.67 -17.05 -1.24
N GLN A 110 5.92 -17.50 -1.15
CA GLN A 110 7.07 -16.77 -1.73
C GLN A 110 6.96 -16.70 -3.26
N ALA A 111 6.63 -17.83 -3.91
CA ALA A 111 6.46 -17.90 -5.35
C ALA A 111 5.30 -17.03 -5.81
N LEU A 112 4.17 -17.03 -5.10
CA LEU A 112 3.02 -16.14 -5.36
C LEU A 112 3.44 -14.68 -5.31
N CYS A 113 4.09 -14.24 -4.24
CA CYS A 113 4.52 -12.86 -4.07
C CYS A 113 5.53 -12.44 -5.16
N THR A 114 6.50 -13.30 -5.47
CA THR A 114 7.50 -13.03 -6.53
C THR A 114 6.82 -12.83 -7.88
N GLN A 115 5.96 -13.77 -8.30
CA GLN A 115 5.23 -13.70 -9.56
C GLN A 115 4.36 -12.44 -9.65
N LEU A 116 3.64 -12.11 -8.57
CA LEU A 116 2.79 -10.92 -8.52
C LEU A 116 3.61 -9.64 -8.67
N LEU A 117 4.71 -9.50 -7.92
CA LEU A 117 5.58 -8.32 -7.98
C LEU A 117 6.30 -8.18 -9.32
N GLU A 118 6.69 -9.27 -9.96
CA GLU A 118 7.24 -9.26 -11.32
C GLU A 118 6.21 -8.78 -12.33
N ARG A 119 4.96 -9.21 -12.21
CA ARG A 119 3.88 -8.71 -13.07
C ARG A 119 3.57 -7.24 -12.82
N CYS A 120 3.63 -6.77 -11.57
CA CYS A 120 3.51 -5.35 -11.27
C CYS A 120 4.61 -4.55 -11.99
N ARG A 121 5.86 -4.99 -11.92
CA ARG A 121 6.99 -4.34 -12.61
C ARG A 121 6.82 -4.33 -14.12
N ALA A 122 6.40 -5.46 -14.70
CA ALA A 122 6.12 -5.55 -16.14
C ALA A 122 4.99 -4.60 -16.57
N ALA A 123 4.07 -4.26 -15.67
CA ALA A 123 3.01 -3.27 -15.89
C ALA A 123 3.43 -1.83 -15.57
N GLY A 124 4.70 -1.58 -15.23
CA GLY A 124 5.22 -0.26 -14.85
C GLY A 124 4.82 0.19 -13.45
N LEU A 125 4.42 -0.74 -12.58
CA LEU A 125 4.01 -0.49 -11.20
C LEU A 125 5.11 -0.97 -10.25
N GLU A 126 5.50 -0.11 -9.31
CA GLU A 126 6.48 -0.45 -8.27
C GLU A 126 5.86 -0.27 -6.87
N PRO A 127 4.95 -1.14 -6.46
CA PRO A 127 4.32 -1.02 -5.15
C PRO A 127 5.32 -1.34 -4.04
N ARG A 128 5.21 -0.63 -2.92
CA ARG A 128 5.70 -1.12 -1.63
C ARG A 128 4.78 -2.24 -1.20
N TRP A 129 5.32 -3.25 -0.57
CA TRP A 129 4.52 -4.42 -0.22
C TRP A 129 4.79 -4.90 1.20
N ALA A 130 3.80 -5.53 1.80
CA ALA A 130 4.00 -6.30 3.02
C ALA A 130 2.90 -7.35 3.16
N LEU A 131 3.24 -8.46 3.82
CA LEU A 131 2.30 -9.51 4.16
C LEU A 131 2.16 -9.59 5.67
N ALA A 132 0.93 -9.66 6.17
CA ALA A 132 0.63 -9.78 7.58
C ALA A 132 -0.67 -10.58 7.84
N PRO A 133 -0.90 -11.04 9.09
CA PRO A 133 -2.11 -11.79 9.46
C PRO A 133 -3.40 -10.93 9.42
N THR A 134 -3.30 -9.61 9.38
CA THR A 134 -4.45 -8.71 9.31
C THR A 134 -4.31 -7.72 8.16
N PRO A 135 -5.43 -7.30 7.54
CA PRO A 135 -5.42 -6.34 6.44
C PRO A 135 -4.73 -5.03 6.81
N LEU A 136 -5.09 -4.46 7.96
CA LEU A 136 -4.53 -3.18 8.39
C LEU A 136 -3.05 -3.28 8.74
N ALA A 137 -2.59 -4.38 9.32
CA ALA A 137 -1.16 -4.56 9.59
C ALA A 137 -0.35 -4.67 8.31
N ALA A 138 -0.83 -5.43 7.31
CA ALA A 138 -0.18 -5.49 6.00
C ALA A 138 -0.08 -4.11 5.36
N LEU A 139 -1.16 -3.32 5.42
CA LEU A 139 -1.22 -1.97 4.88
C LEU A 139 -0.24 -1.02 5.58
N VAL A 140 -0.20 -1.03 6.91
CA VAL A 140 0.69 -0.21 7.73
C VAL A 140 2.16 -0.54 7.45
N LEU A 141 2.51 -1.83 7.39
CA LEU A 141 3.86 -2.28 7.06
C LEU A 141 4.27 -1.85 5.64
N ALA A 142 3.37 -1.98 4.66
CA ALA A 142 3.63 -1.56 3.29
C ALA A 142 3.82 -0.03 3.18
N ARG A 143 2.97 0.77 3.84
CA ARG A 143 3.10 2.23 3.92
C ARG A 143 4.42 2.67 4.55
N ALA A 144 4.87 1.94 5.57
CA ALA A 144 6.19 2.15 6.18
C ALA A 144 7.36 1.66 5.31
N GLY A 145 7.09 1.06 4.14
CA GLY A 145 8.10 0.60 3.19
C GLY A 145 8.91 -0.61 3.70
N ARG A 146 8.32 -1.44 4.57
CA ARG A 146 9.05 -2.55 5.21
C ARG A 146 9.38 -3.68 4.24
N ASN A 147 8.59 -3.92 3.20
CA ASN A 147 8.77 -5.00 2.22
C ASN A 147 9.06 -6.36 2.90
N ILE A 148 8.18 -6.78 3.80
CA ILE A 148 8.38 -7.90 4.72
C ILE A 148 7.19 -8.86 4.71
N MET A 149 7.43 -10.13 5.04
CA MET A 149 6.39 -11.11 5.35
C MET A 149 6.36 -11.41 6.85
N VAL A 150 5.26 -11.10 7.51
CA VAL A 150 5.00 -11.42 8.91
C VAL A 150 3.84 -12.40 8.99
N ARG A 151 4.13 -13.69 9.17
CA ARG A 151 3.10 -14.73 9.25
C ARG A 151 2.62 -14.97 10.69
N ALA A 152 3.52 -14.89 11.63
CA ALA A 152 3.26 -15.19 13.03
C ALA A 152 2.77 -13.94 13.78
N ARG A 153 1.66 -14.09 14.53
CA ARG A 153 1.06 -12.97 15.30
C ARG A 153 1.97 -12.47 16.42
N ASP A 154 2.76 -13.35 17.01
CA ASP A 154 3.73 -12.99 18.06
C ASP A 154 4.81 -12.03 17.55
N ARG A 155 5.25 -12.19 16.28
CA ARG A 155 6.21 -11.30 15.62
C ARG A 155 5.59 -9.99 15.16
N LEU A 156 4.28 -9.98 14.89
CA LEU A 156 3.60 -8.82 14.33
C LEU A 156 3.81 -7.56 15.17
N MET A 157 3.64 -7.68 16.48
CA MET A 157 3.77 -6.53 17.38
C MET A 157 5.19 -5.99 17.44
N GLY A 158 6.21 -6.84 17.31
CA GLY A 158 7.60 -6.44 17.21
C GLY A 158 7.90 -5.62 15.96
N GLU A 159 7.31 -6.01 14.83
CA GLU A 159 7.47 -5.29 13.56
C GLU A 159 6.66 -3.99 13.49
N LEU A 160 5.50 -3.94 14.13
CA LEU A 160 4.65 -2.75 14.17
C LEU A 160 5.14 -1.69 15.17
N ALA A 161 5.64 -2.11 16.33
CA ALA A 161 5.96 -1.18 17.43
C ALA A 161 6.91 -0.02 17.05
N PRO A 162 7.98 -0.21 16.27
CA PRO A 162 8.89 0.86 15.89
C PRO A 162 8.35 1.78 14.80
N LEU A 163 7.23 1.42 14.14
CA LEU A 163 6.71 2.19 13.02
C LEU A 163 6.11 3.53 13.47
N PRO A 164 6.21 4.57 12.62
CA PRO A 164 5.61 5.86 12.89
C PRO A 164 4.08 5.78 12.79
N VAL A 165 3.37 6.58 13.61
CA VAL A 165 1.89 6.62 13.62
C VAL A 165 1.29 7.09 12.30
N GLU A 166 2.04 7.82 11.50
CA GLU A 166 1.68 8.29 10.16
C GLU A 166 1.35 7.13 9.19
N SER A 167 1.92 5.95 9.44
CA SER A 167 1.64 4.74 8.65
C SER A 167 0.19 4.27 8.75
N LEU A 168 -0.56 4.71 9.78
CA LEU A 168 -2.01 4.48 9.88
C LEU A 168 -2.82 5.30 8.88
N ALA A 169 -2.22 6.35 8.30
CA ALA A 169 -2.85 7.31 7.41
C ALA A 169 -4.14 7.92 8.02
N TRP A 170 -4.10 8.22 9.31
CA TRP A 170 -5.17 8.96 9.99
C TRP A 170 -5.17 10.43 9.58
N SER A 171 -6.24 11.16 9.93
CA SER A 171 -6.34 12.57 9.61
C SER A 171 -5.18 13.37 10.22
N ALA A 172 -4.78 14.45 9.52
CA ALA A 172 -3.72 15.35 9.99
C ALA A 172 -4.00 15.90 11.40
N GLU A 173 -5.27 16.15 11.72
CA GLU A 173 -5.70 16.58 13.05
C GLU A 173 -5.41 15.52 14.12
N THR A 174 -5.76 14.24 13.82
CA THR A 174 -5.49 13.13 14.74
C THR A 174 -4.00 12.93 14.97
N LEU A 175 -3.20 12.99 13.89
CA LEU A 175 -1.73 12.88 13.97
C LEU A 175 -1.12 14.04 14.76
N ALA A 176 -1.55 15.27 14.55
CA ALA A 176 -1.08 16.45 15.31
C ALA A 176 -1.43 16.33 16.80
N ARG A 177 -2.60 15.80 17.14
CA ARG A 177 -3.00 15.54 18.54
C ARG A 177 -2.14 14.44 19.18
N LEU A 178 -1.76 13.39 18.45
CA LEU A 178 -0.85 12.37 18.92
C LEU A 178 0.55 12.93 19.15
N ASP A 179 1.05 13.73 18.21
CA ASP A 179 2.37 14.38 18.35
C ASP A 179 2.43 15.32 19.56
N SER A 180 1.35 16.10 19.82
CA SER A 180 1.26 16.95 21.03
C SER A 180 1.30 16.17 22.35
N LEU A 181 0.97 14.87 22.31
CA LEU A 181 1.08 13.95 23.45
C LEU A 181 2.42 13.19 23.48
N GLY A 182 3.33 13.48 22.53
CA GLY A 182 4.60 12.77 22.38
C GLY A 182 4.47 11.34 21.84
N VAL A 183 3.33 10.98 21.25
CA VAL A 183 3.05 9.64 20.73
C VAL A 183 3.40 9.62 19.24
N ARG A 184 4.59 9.13 18.90
CA ARG A 184 5.11 9.11 17.52
C ARG A 184 5.23 7.73 16.92
N THR A 185 5.18 6.68 17.74
CA THR A 185 5.30 5.30 17.27
C THR A 185 4.06 4.49 17.61
N LEU A 186 3.80 3.44 16.81
CA LEU A 186 2.69 2.52 17.06
C LEU A 186 2.85 1.80 18.41
N GLY A 187 4.08 1.48 18.81
CA GLY A 187 4.33 0.89 20.12
C GLY A 187 3.97 1.81 21.28
N ALA A 188 4.22 3.13 21.17
CA ALA A 188 3.78 4.10 22.15
C ALA A 188 2.24 4.24 22.15
N LEU A 189 1.65 4.27 20.96
CA LEU A 189 0.20 4.35 20.77
C LEU A 189 -0.54 3.17 21.41
N LEU A 190 -0.07 1.94 21.15
CA LEU A 190 -0.68 0.70 21.67
C LEU A 190 -0.56 0.53 23.18
N ARG A 191 0.38 1.23 23.81
CA ARG A 191 0.50 1.25 25.29
C ARG A 191 -0.42 2.23 25.98
N LEU A 192 -1.12 3.10 25.26
CA LEU A 192 -2.05 4.04 25.87
C LEU A 192 -3.24 3.32 26.53
N PRO A 193 -3.72 3.81 27.69
CA PRO A 193 -4.90 3.26 28.32
C PRO A 193 -6.14 3.33 27.40
N ARG A 194 -6.72 2.19 27.08
CA ARG A 194 -7.80 2.05 26.07
C ARG A 194 -8.98 3.00 26.30
N ALA A 195 -9.47 3.09 27.56
CA ALA A 195 -10.59 3.96 27.91
C ALA A 195 -10.27 5.45 27.68
N GLY A 196 -9.07 5.88 28.08
CA GLY A 196 -8.59 7.25 27.85
C GLY A 196 -8.39 7.56 26.38
N PHE A 197 -7.88 6.59 25.61
CA PHE A 197 -7.71 6.69 24.18
C PHE A 197 -9.06 6.83 23.45
N ALA A 198 -10.02 5.93 23.73
CA ALA A 198 -11.35 5.99 23.13
C ALA A 198 -12.09 7.30 23.43
N LYS A 199 -11.92 7.85 24.64
CA LYS A 199 -12.53 9.15 25.02
C LYS A 199 -11.95 10.31 24.21
N ARG A 200 -10.66 10.28 23.88
CA ARG A 200 -9.94 11.38 23.21
C ARG A 200 -9.98 11.28 21.67
N PHE A 201 -9.89 10.08 21.13
CA PHE A 201 -9.73 9.82 19.70
C PHE A 201 -10.94 9.12 19.06
N GLY A 202 -11.91 8.73 19.88
CA GLY A 202 -13.13 8.06 19.43
C GLY A 202 -13.02 6.54 19.37
N LYS A 203 -14.19 5.90 19.29
CA LYS A 203 -14.30 4.44 19.25
C LYS A 203 -13.74 3.85 17.96
N GLU A 204 -13.85 4.57 16.84
CA GLU A 204 -13.34 4.14 15.54
C GLU A 204 -11.81 4.01 15.53
N ALA A 205 -11.12 4.96 16.16
CA ALA A 205 -9.66 4.89 16.30
C ALA A 205 -9.24 3.70 17.17
N LEU A 206 -9.98 3.42 18.25
CA LEU A 206 -9.74 2.24 19.07
C LEU A 206 -10.00 0.94 18.30
N LEU A 207 -11.09 0.87 17.53
CA LEU A 207 -11.41 -0.27 16.68
C LEU A 207 -10.33 -0.51 15.64
N ALA A 208 -9.73 0.56 15.06
CA ALA A 208 -8.61 0.43 14.15
C ALA A 208 -7.38 -0.23 14.83
N LEU A 209 -7.08 0.10 16.10
CA LEU A 209 -6.01 -0.57 16.84
C LEU A 209 -6.32 -2.05 17.13
N ASP A 210 -7.59 -2.38 17.38
CA ASP A 210 -8.03 -3.77 17.56
C ASP A 210 -7.92 -4.58 16.27
N ARG A 211 -8.26 -3.98 15.13
CA ARG A 211 -8.06 -4.56 13.80
C ARG A 211 -6.58 -4.73 13.46
N LEU A 212 -5.77 -3.73 13.78
CA LEU A 212 -4.32 -3.79 13.58
C LEU A 212 -3.67 -4.98 14.29
N SER A 213 -4.05 -5.21 15.55
CA SER A 213 -3.55 -6.33 16.35
C SER A 213 -4.23 -7.68 16.03
N GLY A 214 -5.33 -7.67 15.28
CA GLY A 214 -6.14 -8.87 15.03
C GLY A 214 -7.07 -9.26 16.20
N ALA A 215 -7.27 -8.38 17.18
CA ALA A 215 -8.23 -8.59 18.26
C ALA A 215 -9.68 -8.54 17.78
N THR A 216 -9.94 -7.87 16.66
CA THR A 216 -11.26 -7.78 16.02
C THR A 216 -11.12 -8.03 14.53
N ALA A 217 -12.10 -8.76 13.97
CA ALA A 217 -12.17 -9.00 12.52
C ALA A 217 -12.29 -7.69 11.73
N GLU A 218 -11.69 -7.66 10.57
CA GLU A 218 -11.69 -6.52 9.69
C GLU A 218 -12.34 -6.88 8.34
N PRO A 219 -13.68 -6.75 8.21
CA PRO A 219 -14.33 -7.01 6.94
C PRO A 219 -13.88 -5.99 5.89
N ARG A 220 -13.55 -6.48 4.70
CA ARG A 220 -13.13 -5.67 3.57
C ARG A 220 -14.15 -5.72 2.44
N ARG A 221 -14.32 -4.61 1.76
CA ARG A 221 -15.18 -4.54 0.59
C ARG A 221 -14.47 -5.19 -0.58
N GLY A 222 -15.08 -6.23 -1.17
CA GLY A 222 -14.54 -6.92 -2.33
C GLY A 222 -14.48 -6.01 -3.56
N PHE A 223 -13.37 -6.09 -4.28
CA PHE A 223 -13.19 -5.49 -5.60
C PHE A 223 -13.57 -6.51 -6.67
N LEU A 224 -14.37 -6.09 -7.63
CA LEU A 224 -14.69 -6.85 -8.84
C LEU A 224 -14.14 -6.07 -10.04
N PRO A 225 -13.21 -6.66 -10.82
CA PRO A 225 -12.77 -6.05 -12.07
C PRO A 225 -13.95 -5.86 -13.01
N ARG A 226 -13.89 -4.82 -13.86
CA ARG A 226 -14.85 -4.71 -14.97
C ARG A 226 -14.63 -5.87 -15.93
N GLU A 227 -15.69 -6.58 -16.26
CA GLU A 227 -15.64 -7.65 -17.23
C GLU A 227 -15.37 -7.07 -18.62
N HIS A 228 -14.31 -7.55 -19.25
CA HIS A 228 -14.01 -7.29 -20.65
C HIS A 228 -14.04 -8.63 -21.37
N PHE A 229 -15.07 -8.83 -22.15
CA PHE A 229 -15.18 -10.01 -23.01
C PHE A 229 -14.49 -9.69 -24.36
N HIS A 230 -13.42 -10.41 -24.65
CA HIS A 230 -12.86 -10.47 -25.99
C HIS A 230 -13.21 -11.83 -26.57
N VAL A 231 -14.18 -11.87 -27.45
CA VAL A 231 -14.51 -13.05 -28.25
C VAL A 231 -13.71 -12.96 -29.55
N ARG A 232 -12.71 -13.82 -29.71
CA ARG A 232 -12.06 -14.05 -30.99
C ARG A 232 -12.79 -15.23 -31.64
N SER A 233 -13.63 -14.97 -32.63
CA SER A 233 -14.24 -15.98 -33.46
C SER A 233 -13.37 -16.16 -34.70
N GLU A 234 -12.84 -17.36 -34.90
CA GLU A 234 -12.19 -17.74 -36.16
C GLU A 234 -13.27 -18.49 -36.96
N PRO A 235 -13.83 -17.88 -38.03
CA PRO A 235 -14.80 -18.56 -38.86
C PRO A 235 -14.13 -19.74 -39.54
N THR A 236 -14.82 -20.90 -39.49
CA THR A 236 -14.34 -22.15 -40.14
C THR A 236 -14.50 -22.13 -41.65
N PHE A 237 -15.02 -21.02 -42.20
CA PHE A 237 -15.25 -20.83 -43.65
C PHE A 237 -14.82 -19.41 -44.05
N GLU A 238 -14.46 -19.24 -45.29
CA GLU A 238 -14.04 -17.96 -45.85
C GLU A 238 -15.26 -17.00 -45.91
N LEU A 239 -15.16 -15.84 -45.30
CA LEU A 239 -16.20 -14.81 -45.35
C LEU A 239 -16.14 -14.08 -46.70
N ILE A 240 -17.05 -14.42 -47.58
CA ILE A 240 -17.09 -13.92 -48.98
C ILE A 240 -17.76 -12.53 -49.07
N SER A 241 -18.48 -12.08 -48.03
CA SER A 241 -19.15 -10.77 -48.06
C SER A 241 -19.22 -10.10 -46.71
N GLN A 242 -19.24 -8.76 -46.73
CA GLN A 242 -19.38 -7.92 -45.51
C GLN A 242 -20.71 -8.15 -44.77
N ALA A 243 -21.74 -8.62 -45.43
CA ALA A 243 -23.06 -8.96 -44.84
C ALA A 243 -23.02 -10.23 -43.97
N ALA A 244 -21.96 -11.03 -44.03
CA ALA A 244 -21.78 -12.23 -43.19
C ALA A 244 -21.11 -11.94 -41.86
N ILE A 245 -20.78 -10.67 -41.55
CA ILE A 245 -20.04 -10.24 -40.33
C ILE A 245 -21.00 -9.59 -39.31
N LEU A 246 -22.22 -9.27 -39.67
CA LEU A 246 -23.24 -8.68 -38.79
C LEU A 246 -24.18 -9.82 -38.23
#